data_3c2cf845cb291828f6044dce131ae594
#
_entry.id   3c2cf845cb291828f6044dce131ae594
#
_cell.length_a   1.000
_cell.length_b   1.000
_cell.length_c   1.000
_cell.angle_alpha   90.00
_cell.angle_beta   90.00
_cell.angle_gamma   90.00
#
_symmetry.space_group_name_H-M   'P 1'
#
loop_
_entity.id
_entity.type
_entity.pdbx_description
1 polymer ?
#
loop_
_entity_poly.entity_id
_entity_poly.type
_entity_poly.pdbx_seq_one_letter_code
_entity_poly.pdbx_strand_id
1 'polypeptide(L)'
;MKHKQDGSINFLFLFIISLCLFFLALIFGIWSYATAQKYKNNVDQIVSQKVNIAKTEQQTADNKAFAIEEQNPYTTYYGPQAYGSLSISYPKNWSSYVNTGTNSNYPVDGYFFPGTLPSVHESNPVDFALRVRVINTPYSQELQQYNGFQKGGNVTISAYSLPKLPSIVGIKVVGKLIDNIQKTGTVIILPLRSETLEFWTEGSQYQSTFINNILPSISFSP
;
A
#
# COMPACT_ATOMS: atom_id res chain seq x y z
N MET A 1 85.74 -28.75 64.69
CA MET A 1 84.63 -27.76 64.64
C MET A 1 84.28 -27.50 63.19
N LYS A 2 83.12 -27.99 62.73
CA LYS A 2 82.59 -27.74 61.35
C LYS A 2 81.74 -26.47 61.40
N HIS A 3 82.16 -25.43 60.72
CA HIS A 3 81.35 -24.26 60.51
C HIS A 3 80.27 -24.61 59.44
N LYS A 4 79.06 -24.54 59.87
CA LYS A 4 77.90 -24.47 58.96
C LYS A 4 77.85 -23.07 58.33
N GLN A 5 78.14 -22.98 57.06
CA GLN A 5 77.82 -21.83 56.22
C GLN A 5 76.64 -22.21 55.36
N ASP A 6 75.46 -22.06 55.90
CA ASP A 6 74.24 -22.35 55.16
C ASP A 6 73.29 -21.24 55.42
N GLY A 7 72.85 -20.52 54.40
CA GLY A 7 71.61 -19.81 54.45
C GLY A 7 71.47 -18.47 53.69
N SER A 8 72.53 -17.68 53.49
CA SER A 8 72.38 -16.33 52.93
C SER A 8 72.32 -16.29 51.38
N ILE A 9 73.05 -17.25 50.74
CA ILE A 9 73.07 -17.31 49.28
C ILE A 9 71.70 -17.75 48.68
N ASN A 10 71.04 -18.69 49.33
CA ASN A 10 69.75 -19.20 48.87
C ASN A 10 68.61 -18.14 48.91
N PHE A 11 68.66 -17.24 49.93
CA PHE A 11 67.62 -16.22 50.04
C PHE A 11 67.75 -15.14 48.96
N LEU A 12 68.95 -14.70 48.66
CA LEU A 12 69.19 -13.70 47.60
C LEU A 12 68.90 -14.28 46.23
N PHE A 13 69.16 -15.54 45.97
CA PHE A 13 68.86 -16.23 44.75
C PHE A 13 67.36 -16.38 44.57
N LEU A 14 66.64 -16.77 45.62
CA LEU A 14 65.13 -16.82 45.60
C LEU A 14 64.49 -15.45 45.37
N PHE A 15 65.10 -14.39 45.97
CA PHE A 15 64.60 -13.01 45.73
C PHE A 15 64.80 -12.57 44.31
N ILE A 16 65.94 -12.86 43.67
CA ILE A 16 66.19 -12.55 42.25
C ILE A 16 65.20 -13.30 41.33
N ILE A 17 64.95 -14.60 41.57
CA ILE A 17 63.97 -15.39 40.81
C ILE A 17 62.59 -14.81 40.97
N SER A 18 62.16 -14.47 42.17
CA SER A 18 60.88 -13.86 42.45
C SER A 18 60.72 -12.53 41.72
N LEU A 19 61.78 -11.70 41.71
CA LEU A 19 61.76 -10.42 40.99
C LEU A 19 61.66 -10.60 39.47
N CYS A 20 62.42 -11.58 38.91
CA CYS A 20 62.31 -11.92 37.50
C CYS A 20 60.92 -12.42 37.12
N LEU A 21 60.27 -13.29 37.90
CA LEU A 21 58.93 -13.77 37.69
C LEU A 21 57.92 -12.64 37.77
N PHE A 22 58.11 -11.68 38.69
CA PHE A 22 57.23 -10.50 38.78
C PHE A 22 57.27 -9.65 37.50
N PHE A 23 58.50 -9.36 36.99
CA PHE A 23 58.65 -8.61 35.74
C PHE A 23 58.07 -9.37 34.53
N LEU A 24 58.24 -10.68 34.43
CA LEU A 24 57.65 -11.51 33.40
C LEU A 24 56.12 -11.46 33.45
N ALA A 25 55.52 -11.52 34.64
CA ALA A 25 54.07 -11.40 34.83
C ALA A 25 53.54 -10.02 34.43
N LEU A 26 54.27 -8.94 34.74
CA LEU A 26 53.93 -7.58 34.31
C LEU A 26 53.97 -7.43 32.80
N ILE A 27 55.03 -7.90 32.13
CA ILE A 27 55.17 -7.86 30.67
C ILE A 27 54.03 -8.65 30.02
N PHE A 28 53.72 -9.86 30.50
CA PHE A 28 52.64 -10.69 30.02
C PHE A 28 51.25 -10.01 30.21
N GLY A 29 51.04 -9.38 31.38
CA GLY A 29 49.80 -8.64 31.66
C GLY A 29 49.59 -7.48 30.70
N ILE A 30 50.64 -6.67 30.47
CA ILE A 30 50.57 -5.54 29.53
C ILE A 30 50.32 -6.03 28.09
N TRP A 31 51.04 -7.08 27.67
CA TRP A 31 50.89 -7.67 26.33
C TRP A 31 49.50 -8.26 26.15
N SER A 32 48.96 -9.00 27.11
CA SER A 32 47.63 -9.57 27.10
C SER A 32 46.55 -8.48 27.02
N TYR A 33 46.69 -7.41 27.82
CA TYR A 33 45.78 -6.27 27.81
C TYR A 33 45.78 -5.54 26.45
N ALA A 34 46.98 -5.26 25.91
CA ALA A 34 47.11 -4.61 24.60
C ALA A 34 46.53 -5.46 23.47
N THR A 35 46.69 -6.77 23.54
CA THR A 35 46.13 -7.71 22.57
C THR A 35 44.60 -7.76 22.67
N ALA A 36 44.05 -7.84 23.88
CA ALA A 36 42.61 -7.81 24.12
C ALA A 36 41.96 -6.52 23.59
N GLN A 37 42.59 -5.37 23.77
CA GLN A 37 42.14 -4.08 23.24
C GLN A 37 42.14 -4.07 21.69
N LYS A 38 43.18 -4.62 21.06
CA LYS A 38 43.23 -4.74 19.59
C LYS A 38 42.12 -5.64 19.03
N TYR A 39 41.87 -6.78 19.69
CA TYR A 39 40.75 -7.66 19.28
C TYR A 39 39.40 -6.97 19.40
N LYS A 40 39.15 -6.28 20.51
CA LYS A 40 37.90 -5.56 20.75
C LYS A 40 37.66 -4.48 19.67
N ASN A 41 38.69 -3.65 19.42
CA ASN A 41 38.59 -2.58 18.42
C ASN A 41 38.38 -3.13 16.99
N ASN A 42 39.07 -4.25 16.64
CA ASN A 42 38.92 -4.90 15.35
C ASN A 42 37.48 -5.49 15.18
N VAL A 43 36.97 -6.13 16.24
CA VAL A 43 35.59 -6.67 16.22
C VAL A 43 34.58 -5.54 16.05
N ASP A 44 34.70 -4.44 16.81
CA ASP A 44 33.84 -3.30 16.74
C ASP A 44 33.87 -2.64 15.35
N GLN A 45 35.06 -2.53 14.73
CA GLN A 45 35.17 -2.03 13.34
C GLN A 45 34.49 -2.96 12.32
N ILE A 46 34.76 -4.27 12.41
CA ILE A 46 34.15 -5.26 11.51
C ILE A 46 32.61 -5.28 11.65
N VAL A 47 32.12 -5.24 12.90
CA VAL A 47 30.67 -5.18 13.17
C VAL A 47 30.08 -3.90 12.60
N SER A 48 30.71 -2.75 12.85
CA SER A 48 30.23 -1.46 12.32
C SER A 48 30.21 -1.42 10.79
N GLN A 49 31.24 -1.97 10.13
CA GLN A 49 31.28 -2.09 8.68
C GLN A 49 30.18 -3.01 8.15
N LYS A 50 29.99 -4.19 8.75
CA LYS A 50 28.93 -5.12 8.34
C LYS A 50 27.53 -4.53 8.55
N VAL A 51 27.29 -3.83 9.66
CA VAL A 51 26.03 -3.14 9.93
C VAL A 51 25.79 -2.03 8.90
N ASN A 52 26.82 -1.25 8.55
CA ASN A 52 26.69 -0.20 7.54
C ASN A 52 26.42 -0.78 6.14
N ILE A 53 27.10 -1.86 5.77
CA ILE A 53 26.85 -2.57 4.50
C ILE A 53 25.41 -3.09 4.46
N ALA A 54 24.99 -3.83 5.49
CA ALA A 54 23.62 -4.36 5.56
C ALA A 54 22.55 -3.25 5.50
N LYS A 55 22.79 -2.12 6.19
CA LYS A 55 21.90 -0.96 6.14
C LYS A 55 21.83 -0.33 4.74
N THR A 56 22.97 -0.22 4.06
CA THR A 56 23.03 0.32 2.69
C THR A 56 22.36 -0.62 1.69
N GLU A 57 22.57 -1.92 1.83
CA GLU A 57 21.89 -2.93 1.00
C GLU A 57 20.37 -2.89 1.19
N GLN A 58 19.92 -2.82 2.44
CA GLN A 58 18.51 -2.69 2.76
C GLN A 58 17.93 -1.40 2.17
N GLN A 59 18.56 -0.24 2.38
CA GLN A 59 18.11 1.02 1.77
C GLN A 59 18.05 0.95 0.24
N THR A 60 19.01 0.30 -0.38
CA THR A 60 19.02 0.13 -1.84
C THR A 60 17.89 -0.78 -2.31
N ALA A 61 17.60 -1.86 -1.58
CA ALA A 61 16.48 -2.75 -1.86
C ALA A 61 15.13 -2.03 -1.68
N ASP A 62 14.98 -1.29 -0.57
CA ASP A 62 13.77 -0.50 -0.28
C ASP A 62 13.53 0.59 -1.34
N ASN A 63 14.59 1.31 -1.74
CA ASN A 63 14.50 2.32 -2.79
C ASN A 63 14.13 1.72 -4.15
N LYS A 64 14.64 0.53 -4.49
CA LYS A 64 14.26 -0.19 -5.72
C LYS A 64 12.81 -0.65 -5.65
N ALA A 65 12.37 -1.21 -4.53
CA ALA A 65 10.99 -1.61 -4.34
C ALA A 65 10.04 -0.42 -4.46
N PHE A 66 10.37 0.70 -3.82
CA PHE A 66 9.61 1.94 -3.89
C PHE A 66 9.55 2.50 -5.32
N ALA A 67 10.66 2.52 -6.06
CA ALA A 67 10.69 2.96 -7.46
C ALA A 67 9.82 2.07 -8.38
N ILE A 68 9.75 0.75 -8.13
CA ILE A 68 8.87 -0.17 -8.86
C ILE A 68 7.39 0.09 -8.50
N GLU A 69 7.10 0.37 -7.24
CA GLU A 69 5.73 0.72 -6.80
C GLU A 69 5.27 2.05 -7.39
N GLU A 70 6.15 3.06 -7.48
CA GLU A 70 5.84 4.34 -8.14
C GLU A 70 5.58 4.19 -9.64
N GLN A 71 6.25 3.25 -10.32
CA GLN A 71 6.00 2.97 -11.74
C GLN A 71 4.63 2.34 -11.99
N ASN A 72 4.05 1.64 -10.99
CA ASN A 72 2.74 1.01 -11.07
C ASN A 72 1.83 1.42 -9.91
N PRO A 73 1.37 2.68 -9.87
CA PRO A 73 0.57 3.19 -8.76
C PRO A 73 -0.86 2.66 -8.72
N TYR A 74 -1.26 1.87 -9.73
CA TYR A 74 -2.61 1.34 -9.87
C TYR A 74 -2.66 -0.16 -9.65
N THR A 75 -3.80 -0.62 -9.11
CA THR A 75 -4.22 -2.03 -9.08
C THR A 75 -5.52 -2.17 -9.87
N THR A 76 -5.89 -3.40 -10.29
CA THR A 76 -7.07 -3.62 -11.12
C THR A 76 -8.05 -4.57 -10.42
N TYR A 77 -9.31 -4.13 -10.32
CA TYR A 77 -10.43 -5.00 -9.99
C TYR A 77 -10.92 -5.70 -11.24
N TYR A 78 -11.23 -6.98 -11.12
CA TYR A 78 -11.88 -7.80 -12.15
C TYR A 78 -13.19 -8.32 -11.64
N GLY A 79 -14.27 -7.90 -12.29
CA GLY A 79 -15.63 -8.32 -11.99
C GLY A 79 -15.98 -9.71 -12.56
N PRO A 80 -17.11 -10.29 -12.12
CA PRO A 80 -17.58 -11.58 -12.59
C PRO A 80 -17.82 -11.60 -14.11
N GLN A 81 -17.51 -12.74 -14.74
CA GLN A 81 -17.70 -12.93 -16.18
C GLN A 81 -19.18 -12.85 -16.60
N ALA A 82 -20.08 -13.26 -15.73
CA ALA A 82 -21.52 -13.16 -15.96
C ALA A 82 -21.97 -11.72 -16.25
N TYR A 83 -21.29 -10.73 -15.65
CA TYR A 83 -21.57 -9.30 -15.77
C TYR A 83 -20.51 -8.59 -16.62
N GLY A 84 -20.12 -9.18 -17.74
CA GLY A 84 -19.27 -8.57 -18.75
C GLY A 84 -17.79 -8.48 -18.39
N SER A 85 -17.27 -9.25 -17.41
CA SER A 85 -15.85 -9.24 -17.03
C SER A 85 -15.31 -7.81 -16.81
N LEU A 86 -16.07 -6.99 -16.11
CA LEU A 86 -15.71 -5.60 -15.84
C LEU A 86 -14.29 -5.50 -15.28
N SER A 87 -13.47 -4.60 -15.83
CA SER A 87 -12.11 -4.32 -15.38
C SER A 87 -11.99 -2.83 -15.07
N ILE A 88 -11.48 -2.49 -13.88
CA ILE A 88 -11.30 -1.12 -13.40
C ILE A 88 -9.94 -1.01 -12.72
N SER A 89 -9.08 -0.11 -13.19
CA SER A 89 -7.84 0.22 -12.49
C SER A 89 -8.04 1.42 -11.56
N TYR A 90 -7.58 1.29 -10.33
CA TYR A 90 -7.69 2.31 -9.29
C TYR A 90 -6.38 2.38 -8.47
N PRO A 91 -6.10 3.49 -7.78
CA PRO A 91 -4.87 3.66 -7.00
C PRO A 91 -4.67 2.56 -5.96
N LYS A 92 -3.46 2.03 -5.82
CA LYS A 92 -3.12 0.95 -4.86
C LYS A 92 -3.37 1.33 -3.39
N ASN A 93 -3.33 2.62 -3.08
CA ASN A 93 -3.61 3.13 -1.73
C ASN A 93 -5.11 3.26 -1.41
N TRP A 94 -5.99 2.82 -2.33
CA TRP A 94 -7.41 2.73 -2.07
C TRP A 94 -7.78 1.32 -1.58
N SER A 95 -8.70 1.27 -0.63
CA SER A 95 -9.39 0.03 -0.24
C SER A 95 -10.66 -0.14 -1.06
N SER A 96 -11.01 -1.39 -1.36
CA SER A 96 -12.24 -1.73 -2.09
C SER A 96 -13.03 -2.82 -1.38
N TYR A 97 -14.35 -2.73 -1.48
CA TYR A 97 -15.28 -3.78 -1.12
C TYR A 97 -16.28 -3.94 -2.26
N VAL A 98 -16.44 -5.14 -2.77
CA VAL A 98 -17.41 -5.43 -3.85
C VAL A 98 -18.26 -6.61 -3.41
N ASN A 99 -19.57 -6.36 -3.30
CA ASN A 99 -20.56 -7.39 -3.10
C ASN A 99 -21.00 -7.95 -4.46
N THR A 100 -20.96 -9.27 -4.61
CA THR A 100 -21.38 -10.01 -5.81
C THR A 100 -22.48 -11.00 -5.44
N GLY A 101 -23.61 -10.49 -4.96
CA GLY A 101 -24.76 -11.31 -4.56
C GLY A 101 -25.66 -11.70 -5.73
N THR A 102 -26.10 -12.95 -5.77
CA THR A 102 -26.92 -13.48 -6.87
C THR A 102 -28.41 -13.12 -6.80
N ASN A 103 -28.90 -12.61 -5.68
CA ASN A 103 -30.34 -12.40 -5.41
C ASN A 103 -30.70 -10.94 -5.14
N SER A 104 -29.89 -9.99 -5.57
CA SER A 104 -30.18 -8.57 -5.37
C SER A 104 -30.50 -7.87 -6.68
N ASN A 105 -31.22 -6.75 -6.59
CA ASN A 105 -31.38 -5.82 -7.72
C ASN A 105 -30.03 -5.31 -8.23
N TYR A 106 -28.97 -5.49 -7.42
CA TYR A 106 -27.59 -5.08 -7.67
C TYR A 106 -26.66 -6.29 -7.60
N PRO A 107 -26.56 -7.10 -8.66
CA PRO A 107 -25.70 -8.28 -8.68
C PRO A 107 -24.19 -7.96 -8.49
N VAL A 108 -23.81 -6.72 -8.76
CA VAL A 108 -22.49 -6.18 -8.38
C VAL A 108 -22.72 -4.82 -7.73
N ASP A 109 -22.18 -4.61 -6.52
CA ASP A 109 -22.20 -3.32 -5.83
C ASP A 109 -20.85 -3.08 -5.15
N GLY A 110 -20.08 -2.16 -5.71
CA GLY A 110 -18.68 -1.88 -5.36
C GLY A 110 -18.47 -0.51 -4.76
N TYR A 111 -17.58 -0.46 -3.77
CA TYR A 111 -17.19 0.70 -3.00
C TYR A 111 -15.68 0.82 -2.98
N PHE A 112 -15.15 1.99 -3.35
CA PHE A 112 -13.71 2.26 -3.37
C PHE A 112 -13.43 3.58 -2.68
N PHE A 113 -12.42 3.59 -1.81
CA PHE A 113 -12.12 4.75 -0.98
C PHE A 113 -10.62 4.86 -0.68
N PRO A 114 -10.01 6.06 -0.71
CA PRO A 114 -8.63 6.28 -0.29
C PRO A 114 -8.39 5.87 1.16
N GLY A 115 -7.38 5.02 1.39
CA GLY A 115 -7.09 4.51 2.73
C GLY A 115 -8.10 3.47 3.22
N THR A 116 -8.49 3.53 4.48
CA THR A 116 -9.42 2.56 5.09
C THR A 116 -10.85 2.81 4.66
N LEU A 117 -11.51 1.78 4.12
CA LEU A 117 -12.88 1.87 3.66
C LEU A 117 -13.83 2.18 4.84
N PRO A 118 -14.67 3.22 4.73
CA PRO A 118 -15.70 3.49 5.72
C PRO A 118 -16.83 2.47 5.65
N SER A 119 -17.75 2.53 6.61
CA SER A 119 -18.95 1.68 6.60
C SER A 119 -19.76 1.86 5.32
N VAL A 120 -20.15 0.76 4.69
CA VAL A 120 -20.89 0.75 3.40
C VAL A 120 -22.41 0.82 3.56
N HIS A 121 -22.92 1.40 4.64
CA HIS A 121 -24.33 1.62 4.84
C HIS A 121 -24.83 2.85 4.05
N GLU A 122 -26.05 2.79 3.54
CA GLU A 122 -26.67 3.86 2.75
C GLU A 122 -26.74 5.21 3.49
N SER A 123 -26.85 5.19 4.80
CA SER A 123 -26.86 6.40 5.65
C SER A 123 -25.49 6.99 5.95
N ASN A 124 -24.41 6.42 5.39
CA ASN A 124 -23.06 6.94 5.65
C ASN A 124 -22.88 8.33 5.00
N PRO A 125 -22.52 9.36 5.79
CA PRO A 125 -22.30 10.71 5.25
C PRO A 125 -21.01 10.85 4.43
N VAL A 126 -20.12 9.87 4.49
CA VAL A 126 -18.82 9.91 3.77
C VAL A 126 -19.04 9.73 2.28
N ASP A 127 -18.41 10.58 1.48
CA ASP A 127 -18.42 10.49 0.02
C ASP A 127 -17.41 9.44 -0.46
N PHE A 128 -17.88 8.46 -1.24
CA PHE A 128 -17.01 7.46 -1.85
C PHE A 128 -16.33 8.01 -3.12
N ALA A 129 -15.05 7.65 -3.27
CA ALA A 129 -14.25 8.09 -4.41
C ALA A 129 -14.70 7.45 -5.73
N LEU A 130 -15.10 6.17 -5.65
CA LEU A 130 -15.70 5.44 -6.76
C LEU A 130 -16.73 4.46 -6.22
N ARG A 131 -17.88 4.46 -6.84
CA ARG A 131 -18.91 3.43 -6.71
C ARG A 131 -19.11 2.75 -8.07
N VAL A 132 -19.40 1.48 -8.02
CA VAL A 132 -19.66 0.66 -9.21
C VAL A 132 -20.85 -0.22 -8.94
N ARG A 133 -21.80 -0.23 -9.85
CA ARG A 133 -23.01 -1.05 -9.70
C ARG A 133 -23.41 -1.66 -11.04
N VAL A 134 -23.78 -2.92 -11.02
CA VAL A 134 -24.59 -3.54 -12.08
C VAL A 134 -25.99 -3.62 -11.55
N ILE A 135 -26.94 -3.09 -12.30
CA ILE A 135 -28.35 -3.06 -11.96
C ILE A 135 -29.08 -4.07 -12.83
N ASN A 136 -29.87 -4.94 -12.22
CA ASN A 136 -30.70 -5.94 -12.93
C ASN A 136 -31.94 -5.30 -13.54
N THR A 137 -31.74 -4.21 -14.28
CA THR A 137 -32.76 -3.43 -14.97
C THR A 137 -32.21 -3.00 -16.33
N PRO A 138 -32.98 -3.08 -17.40
CA PRO A 138 -32.58 -2.63 -18.73
C PRO A 138 -32.20 -1.14 -18.76
N TYR A 139 -31.15 -0.80 -19.50
CA TYR A 139 -30.65 0.58 -19.65
C TYR A 139 -31.76 1.60 -20.01
N SER A 140 -32.73 1.21 -20.87
CA SER A 140 -33.84 2.09 -21.25
C SER A 140 -34.72 2.49 -20.07
N GLN A 141 -34.88 1.61 -19.09
CA GLN A 141 -35.65 1.87 -17.89
C GLN A 141 -34.91 2.80 -16.94
N GLU A 142 -33.62 2.56 -16.72
CA GLU A 142 -32.77 3.46 -15.93
C GLU A 142 -32.69 4.86 -16.54
N LEU A 143 -32.58 4.95 -17.88
CA LEU A 143 -32.58 6.23 -18.58
C LEU A 143 -33.86 7.03 -18.33
N GLN A 144 -35.04 6.37 -18.24
CA GLN A 144 -36.30 7.04 -17.94
C GLN A 144 -36.30 7.65 -16.53
N GLN A 145 -35.76 6.97 -15.54
CA GLN A 145 -35.62 7.50 -14.16
C GLN A 145 -34.77 8.76 -14.15
N TYR A 146 -33.60 8.74 -14.78
CA TYR A 146 -32.72 9.89 -14.86
C TYR A 146 -33.30 11.06 -15.66
N ASN A 147 -34.06 10.79 -16.73
CA ASN A 147 -34.78 11.83 -17.47
C ASN A 147 -35.86 12.48 -16.60
N GLY A 148 -36.55 11.71 -15.77
CA GLY A 148 -37.48 12.24 -14.77
C GLY A 148 -36.76 13.14 -13.75
N PHE A 149 -35.61 12.71 -13.29
CA PHE A 149 -34.78 13.46 -12.31
C PHE A 149 -34.22 14.76 -12.89
N GLN A 150 -33.86 14.76 -14.19
CA GLN A 150 -33.44 15.96 -14.92
C GLN A 150 -34.60 16.97 -15.06
N LYS A 151 -35.81 16.53 -15.37
CA LYS A 151 -36.98 17.42 -15.45
C LYS A 151 -37.25 18.13 -14.12
N GLY A 152 -36.93 17.51 -13.00
CA GLY A 152 -36.96 18.12 -11.67
C GLY A 152 -35.82 19.11 -11.37
N GLY A 153 -34.92 19.38 -12.32
CA GLY A 153 -33.80 20.33 -12.15
C GLY A 153 -32.68 19.83 -11.24
N ASN A 154 -32.63 18.54 -10.94
CA ASN A 154 -31.68 17.97 -10.00
C ASN A 154 -30.33 17.63 -10.64
N VAL A 155 -30.30 17.36 -11.95
CA VAL A 155 -29.13 16.89 -12.69
C VAL A 155 -29.07 17.46 -14.09
N THR A 156 -27.85 17.43 -14.68
CA THR A 156 -27.60 17.66 -16.11
C THR A 156 -27.19 16.34 -16.75
N ILE A 157 -27.79 16.01 -17.89
CA ILE A 157 -27.49 14.77 -18.64
C ILE A 157 -26.83 15.13 -19.96
N SER A 158 -25.82 14.37 -20.35
CA SER A 158 -25.14 14.44 -21.64
C SER A 158 -24.79 13.04 -22.14
N ALA A 159 -24.67 12.85 -23.46
CA ALA A 159 -24.19 11.60 -24.03
C ALA A 159 -22.72 11.36 -23.62
N TYR A 160 -22.37 10.10 -23.38
CA TYR A 160 -21.01 9.71 -22.98
C TYR A 160 -20.65 8.31 -23.46
N SER A 161 -19.38 8.13 -23.82
CA SER A 161 -18.81 6.82 -24.10
C SER A 161 -17.47 6.69 -23.38
N LEU A 162 -17.13 5.49 -22.90
CA LEU A 162 -15.81 5.23 -22.33
C LEU A 162 -14.73 5.29 -23.41
N PRO A 163 -13.53 5.82 -23.11
CA PRO A 163 -12.43 5.89 -24.07
C PRO A 163 -12.03 4.54 -24.68
N LYS A 164 -12.10 3.45 -23.91
CA LYS A 164 -11.79 2.09 -24.39
C LYS A 164 -12.97 1.41 -25.12
N LEU A 165 -14.18 1.95 -25.00
CA LEU A 165 -15.40 1.39 -25.56
C LEU A 165 -16.22 2.49 -26.27
N PRO A 166 -15.69 3.17 -27.30
CA PRO A 166 -16.33 4.31 -27.94
C PRO A 166 -17.64 3.95 -28.66
N SER A 167 -17.83 2.68 -29.02
CA SER A 167 -19.04 2.18 -29.64
C SER A 167 -20.23 2.02 -28.67
N ILE A 168 -19.96 1.99 -27.38
CA ILE A 168 -20.99 1.87 -26.35
C ILE A 168 -21.38 3.27 -25.88
N VAL A 169 -22.52 3.73 -26.31
CA VAL A 169 -23.04 5.05 -25.97
C VAL A 169 -23.99 4.92 -24.79
N GLY A 170 -23.69 5.62 -23.74
CA GLY A 170 -24.57 5.83 -22.58
C GLY A 170 -24.69 7.29 -22.23
N ILE A 171 -24.91 7.61 -20.96
CA ILE A 171 -25.05 8.97 -20.47
C ILE A 171 -24.10 9.28 -19.33
N LYS A 172 -23.73 10.55 -19.25
CA LYS A 172 -23.07 11.18 -18.10
C LYS A 172 -24.08 12.10 -17.43
N VAL A 173 -24.28 11.90 -16.14
CA VAL A 173 -25.17 12.65 -15.28
C VAL A 173 -24.33 13.41 -14.25
N VAL A 174 -24.57 14.70 -14.09
CA VAL A 174 -23.87 15.54 -13.12
C VAL A 174 -24.90 16.27 -12.27
N GLY A 175 -24.79 16.18 -10.96
CA GLY A 175 -25.69 16.82 -10.01
C GLY A 175 -25.96 15.97 -8.79
N LYS A 176 -27.22 15.98 -8.32
CA LYS A 176 -27.64 15.16 -7.18
C LYS A 176 -27.68 13.70 -7.53
N LEU A 177 -27.31 12.84 -6.58
CA LEU A 177 -27.41 11.39 -6.76
C LEU A 177 -28.83 10.90 -6.53
N ILE A 178 -29.32 10.01 -7.40
CA ILE A 178 -30.71 9.53 -7.35
C ILE A 178 -30.97 8.71 -6.07
N ASP A 179 -30.00 7.92 -5.62
CA ASP A 179 -30.09 7.11 -4.40
C ASP A 179 -29.96 7.95 -3.12
N ASN A 180 -29.33 9.13 -3.21
CA ASN A 180 -29.17 10.03 -2.08
C ASN A 180 -29.11 11.49 -2.55
N ILE A 181 -30.25 12.15 -2.56
CA ILE A 181 -30.41 13.54 -3.03
C ILE A 181 -29.63 14.59 -2.22
N GLN A 182 -29.11 14.23 -1.05
CA GLN A 182 -28.23 15.10 -0.25
C GLN A 182 -26.79 15.09 -0.76
N LYS A 183 -26.41 14.06 -1.52
CA LYS A 183 -25.10 13.95 -2.16
C LYS A 183 -25.15 14.43 -3.60
N THR A 184 -24.03 14.96 -4.04
CA THR A 184 -23.81 15.34 -5.45
C THR A 184 -22.67 14.53 -6.02
N GLY A 185 -22.65 14.36 -7.36
CA GLY A 185 -21.58 13.60 -7.99
C GLY A 185 -21.66 13.62 -9.50
N THR A 186 -20.84 12.77 -10.09
CA THR A 186 -20.86 12.45 -11.52
C THR A 186 -21.13 10.97 -11.68
N VAL A 187 -22.19 10.61 -12.41
CA VAL A 187 -22.58 9.23 -12.70
C VAL A 187 -22.42 8.97 -14.19
N ILE A 188 -21.82 7.83 -14.54
CA ILE A 188 -21.77 7.29 -15.90
C ILE A 188 -22.65 6.05 -15.94
N ILE A 189 -23.58 6.02 -16.88
CA ILE A 189 -24.58 4.97 -17.04
C ILE A 189 -24.46 4.39 -18.44
N LEU A 190 -24.23 3.09 -18.53
CA LEU A 190 -23.94 2.38 -19.76
C LEU A 190 -24.81 1.12 -19.90
N PRO A 191 -25.24 0.76 -21.14
CA PRO A 191 -25.87 -0.52 -21.36
C PRO A 191 -24.88 -1.67 -21.17
N LEU A 192 -25.33 -2.73 -20.49
CA LEU A 192 -24.58 -3.98 -20.30
C LEU A 192 -25.52 -5.15 -20.58
N ARG A 193 -25.58 -5.63 -21.81
CA ARG A 193 -26.50 -6.71 -22.22
C ARG A 193 -27.99 -6.35 -21.89
N SER A 194 -28.63 -7.16 -21.03
CA SER A 194 -30.00 -6.90 -20.51
C SER A 194 -30.01 -6.04 -19.24
N GLU A 195 -28.85 -5.61 -18.75
CA GLU A 195 -28.62 -4.94 -17.48
C GLU A 195 -28.09 -3.52 -17.70
N THR A 196 -27.90 -2.79 -16.62
CA THR A 196 -27.30 -1.45 -16.64
C THR A 196 -26.05 -1.43 -15.77
N LEU A 197 -25.00 -0.81 -16.27
CA LEU A 197 -23.75 -0.59 -15.56
C LEU A 197 -23.62 0.88 -15.18
N GLU A 198 -23.43 1.14 -13.89
CA GLU A 198 -23.21 2.47 -13.35
C GLU A 198 -21.85 2.61 -12.69
N PHE A 199 -21.21 3.74 -12.94
CA PHE A 199 -20.01 4.20 -12.23
C PHE A 199 -20.26 5.61 -11.73
N TRP A 200 -19.94 5.87 -10.47
CA TRP A 200 -20.05 7.24 -9.99
C TRP A 200 -19.01 7.57 -8.92
N THR A 201 -18.80 8.86 -8.77
CA THR A 201 -18.06 9.45 -7.65
C THR A 201 -18.99 10.34 -6.84
N GLU A 202 -18.82 10.36 -5.54
CA GLU A 202 -19.59 11.19 -4.63
C GLU A 202 -18.76 12.43 -4.26
N GLY A 203 -19.41 13.58 -4.17
CA GLY A 203 -18.76 14.86 -3.93
C GLY A 203 -17.91 15.36 -5.10
N SER A 204 -17.22 16.47 -4.90
CA SER A 204 -16.33 17.09 -5.91
C SER A 204 -14.87 16.70 -5.74
N GLN A 205 -14.48 16.24 -4.55
CA GLN A 205 -13.09 16.00 -4.16
C GLN A 205 -12.39 14.92 -4.99
N TYR A 206 -13.14 13.92 -5.47
CA TYR A 206 -12.60 12.80 -6.26
C TYR A 206 -12.89 12.92 -7.76
N GLN A 207 -13.60 13.95 -8.18
CA GLN A 207 -14.08 14.09 -9.56
C GLN A 207 -12.94 14.10 -10.59
N SER A 208 -11.84 14.78 -10.30
CA SER A 208 -10.67 14.81 -11.19
C SER A 208 -10.05 13.42 -11.37
N THR A 209 -9.87 12.69 -10.28
CA THR A 209 -9.34 11.29 -10.32
C THR A 209 -10.30 10.38 -11.05
N PHE A 210 -11.60 10.50 -10.81
CA PHE A 210 -12.63 9.72 -11.48
C PHE A 210 -12.60 9.92 -13.00
N ILE A 211 -12.60 11.18 -13.47
CA ILE A 211 -12.66 11.51 -14.90
C ILE A 211 -11.35 11.17 -15.61
N ASN A 212 -10.20 11.53 -15.02
CA ASN A 212 -8.92 11.50 -15.71
C ASN A 212 -8.18 10.15 -15.58
N ASN A 213 -8.45 9.37 -14.52
CA ASN A 213 -7.72 8.15 -14.22
C ASN A 213 -8.63 6.91 -14.26
N ILE A 214 -9.80 6.97 -13.59
CA ILE A 214 -10.68 5.80 -13.45
C ILE A 214 -11.42 5.51 -14.76
N LEU A 215 -12.20 6.46 -15.28
CA LEU A 215 -13.02 6.24 -16.49
C LEU A 215 -12.19 5.76 -17.69
N PRO A 216 -10.98 6.31 -17.97
CA PRO A 216 -10.14 5.80 -19.06
C PRO A 216 -9.62 4.38 -18.84
N SER A 217 -9.61 3.89 -17.60
CA SER A 217 -9.14 2.55 -17.27
C SER A 217 -10.18 1.46 -17.49
N ILE A 218 -11.49 1.84 -17.46
CA ILE A 218 -12.61 0.91 -17.48
C ILE A 218 -12.73 0.18 -18.82
N SER A 219 -12.93 -1.13 -18.73
CA SER A 219 -13.32 -1.97 -19.87
C SER A 219 -14.27 -3.07 -19.42
N PHE A 220 -15.15 -3.52 -20.32
CA PHE A 220 -16.06 -4.65 -20.11
C PHE A 220 -16.48 -5.24 -21.46
N SER A 221 -17.07 -6.44 -21.44
CA SER A 221 -17.72 -7.06 -22.61
C SER A 221 -19.22 -6.71 -22.60
N PRO A 222 -19.67 -5.89 -23.52
CA PRO A 222 -21.08 -5.46 -23.63
C PRO A 222 -22.02 -6.62 -24.00
#